data_6dff0ece64887a30e8ff00aa31679f41
#
_entry.id   6dff0ece64887a30e8ff00aa31679f41
#
_cell.length_a   1.000
_cell.length_b   1.000
_cell.length_c   1.000
_cell.angle_alpha   90.00
_cell.angle_beta   90.00
_cell.angle_gamma   90.00
#
_symmetry.space_group_name_H-M   'P 1'
#
loop_
_entity.id
_entity.type
_entity.pdbx_description
1 polymer ?
#
loop_
_entity_poly.entity_id
_entity_poly.type
_entity_poly.pdbx_seq_one_letter_code
_entity_poly.pdbx_strand_id
1 'polypeptide(L)'
;MWAHTSVLGGVNTRGQKVTMDEVSHHFAVLFRGGKVAIDNPDEGGFRPWQTDSGGFMSADDKDFIVTVDDHLHRGPSIGVYPLFSLEQDFWVYWGCVDWDTGFSESYVHACNTQEVLRQLGVAAWVERSRSKGYHLWVFYTEAQRAVDVRHGLVAACDLVDAPTTEVNPKQVELSQRGWGNGVRLPYGYLRNPGGFNEIVYAGGEPMPLAAFTTDAMSARTTEEQWKAVSALWKAPERPRRVIAGPTPTTDSLEGLAAFLRRLGPEPSPHKPSGDRSVALWKLACAMTRQGYTRTTMLRELSNADIEWGRKFANREDGEEQLGQLLDSAYKDVHQ
;
A
#
# COMPACT_ATOMS: atom_id res chain seq x y z
N MET A 1 -23.44 8.21 36.21
CA MET A 1 -23.35 9.67 36.04
C MET A 1 -21.88 9.99 35.82
N TRP A 2 -21.40 9.90 34.56
CA TRP A 2 -20.02 10.21 34.21
C TRP A 2 -20.03 11.63 33.65
N ALA A 3 -19.35 12.52 34.35
CA ALA A 3 -19.17 13.90 33.90
C ALA A 3 -18.21 13.93 32.73
N HIS A 4 -18.68 14.30 31.56
CA HIS A 4 -17.85 14.70 30.43
C HIS A 4 -17.12 15.98 30.81
N THR A 5 -15.82 15.88 30.98
CA THR A 5 -14.94 17.04 31.10
C THR A 5 -14.21 17.25 29.77
N SER A 6 -14.70 18.22 29.03
CA SER A 6 -14.02 19.21 28.17
C SER A 6 -12.77 18.78 27.37
N VAL A 7 -12.95 18.56 26.08
CA VAL A 7 -12.69 19.60 25.08
C VAL A 7 -11.25 20.12 25.08
N LEU A 8 -10.38 19.35 24.44
CA LEU A 8 -9.21 19.90 23.77
C LEU A 8 -9.58 20.10 22.27
N GLY A 9 -10.23 21.22 21.99
CA GLY A 9 -10.49 21.63 20.61
C GLY A 9 -9.25 22.30 20.03
N GLY A 10 -8.84 21.92 18.82
CA GLY A 10 -7.86 22.63 18.01
C GLY A 10 -8.49 23.83 17.29
N VAL A 11 -7.66 24.70 16.72
CA VAL A 11 -8.09 25.76 15.81
C VAL A 11 -7.68 25.36 14.40
N ASN A 12 -8.58 25.48 13.45
CA ASN A 12 -8.25 25.28 12.04
C ASN A 12 -7.41 26.44 11.48
N THR A 13 -6.94 26.32 10.26
CA THR A 13 -6.13 27.35 9.57
C THR A 13 -6.84 28.71 9.42
N ARG A 14 -8.17 28.77 9.64
CA ARG A 14 -9.01 29.99 9.64
C ARG A 14 -9.32 30.52 11.03
N GLY A 15 -8.71 29.94 12.10
CA GLY A 15 -8.93 30.37 13.48
C GLY A 15 -10.26 29.92 14.10
N GLN A 16 -11.01 29.03 13.47
CA GLN A 16 -12.26 28.47 14.00
C GLN A 16 -11.98 27.31 14.96
N LYS A 17 -12.72 27.27 16.08
CA LYS A 17 -12.62 26.17 17.06
C LYS A 17 -13.31 24.93 16.50
N VAL A 18 -12.59 23.80 16.40
CA VAL A 18 -13.10 22.50 15.96
C VAL A 18 -13.27 21.61 17.20
N THR A 19 -14.39 20.94 17.36
CA THR A 19 -14.63 20.00 18.47
C THR A 19 -13.95 18.67 18.22
N MET A 20 -13.65 17.89 19.28
CA MET A 20 -13.05 16.57 19.13
C MET A 20 -13.93 15.62 18.33
N ASP A 21 -15.24 15.63 18.55
CA ASP A 21 -16.18 14.78 17.78
C ASP A 21 -16.13 15.11 16.27
N GLU A 22 -15.96 16.39 15.93
CA GLU A 22 -15.86 16.83 14.55
C GLU A 22 -14.53 16.38 13.92
N VAL A 23 -13.42 16.40 14.68
CA VAL A 23 -12.11 15.91 14.21
C VAL A 23 -12.16 14.42 13.92
N SER A 24 -12.67 13.62 14.84
CA SER A 24 -12.80 12.17 14.67
C SER A 24 -13.74 11.83 13.52
N HIS A 25 -14.83 12.59 13.35
CA HIS A 25 -15.74 12.44 12.23
C HIS A 25 -15.05 12.74 10.89
N HIS A 26 -14.39 13.88 10.77
CA HIS A 26 -13.64 14.25 9.56
C HIS A 26 -12.59 13.21 9.21
N PHE A 27 -11.83 12.75 10.21
CA PHE A 27 -10.81 11.72 10.03
C PHE A 27 -11.43 10.41 9.52
N ALA A 28 -12.53 9.96 10.12
CA ALA A 28 -13.24 8.76 9.68
C ALA A 28 -13.76 8.89 8.22
N VAL A 29 -14.27 10.06 7.84
CA VAL A 29 -14.70 10.32 6.45
C VAL A 29 -13.52 10.28 5.47
N LEU A 30 -12.38 10.85 5.83
CA LEU A 30 -11.19 10.86 4.99
C LEU A 30 -10.62 9.46 4.76
N PHE A 31 -10.55 8.65 5.81
CA PHE A 31 -9.91 7.34 5.78
C PHE A 31 -10.89 6.15 5.66
N ARG A 32 -12.15 6.40 5.33
CA ARG A 32 -13.10 5.32 5.09
C ARG A 32 -12.63 4.41 3.95
N GLY A 33 -13.08 3.14 3.96
CA GLY A 33 -12.64 2.15 2.98
C GLY A 33 -13.34 0.81 3.16
N GLY A 34 -12.71 -0.27 2.74
CA GLY A 34 -13.29 -1.61 2.79
C GLY A 34 -13.36 -2.17 4.21
N LYS A 35 -12.22 -2.43 4.82
CA LYS A 35 -12.13 -3.09 6.15
C LYS A 35 -11.11 -2.41 7.05
N VAL A 36 -11.35 -2.50 8.35
CA VAL A 36 -10.40 -2.04 9.37
C VAL A 36 -9.41 -3.15 9.69
N ALA A 37 -8.16 -2.76 9.87
CA ALA A 37 -7.10 -3.59 10.39
C ALA A 37 -6.58 -3.04 11.72
N ILE A 38 -6.20 -3.92 12.62
CA ILE A 38 -5.49 -3.56 13.85
C ILE A 38 -3.99 -3.82 13.65
N ASP A 39 -3.17 -2.87 14.08
CA ASP A 39 -1.72 -3.04 14.11
C ASP A 39 -1.35 -4.04 15.22
N ASN A 40 -0.64 -5.11 14.84
CA ASN A 40 -0.15 -6.09 15.79
C ASN A 40 1.28 -5.72 16.22
N PRO A 41 1.49 -5.19 17.43
CA PRO A 41 2.81 -4.74 17.87
C PRO A 41 3.80 -5.88 18.08
N ASP A 42 3.31 -7.07 18.42
CA ASP A 42 4.15 -8.19 18.87
C ASP A 42 4.64 -9.03 17.68
N GLU A 43 3.78 -9.25 16.70
CA GLU A 43 4.09 -10.08 15.53
C GLU A 43 4.48 -9.25 14.29
N GLY A 44 4.25 -7.95 14.34
CA GLY A 44 4.36 -7.04 13.19
C GLY A 44 3.23 -7.21 12.17
N GLY A 45 2.97 -6.15 11.38
CA GLY A 45 1.94 -6.16 10.35
C GLY A 45 0.52 -5.95 10.86
N PHE A 46 -0.45 -6.16 9.97
CA PHE A 46 -1.86 -5.95 10.22
C PHE A 46 -2.62 -7.27 10.30
N ARG A 47 -3.64 -7.31 11.15
CA ARG A 47 -4.68 -8.32 11.10
C ARG A 47 -6.05 -7.65 10.93
N PRO A 48 -6.99 -8.25 10.19
CA PRO A 48 -8.33 -7.71 10.10
C PRO A 48 -8.97 -7.62 11.49
N TRP A 49 -9.66 -6.52 11.78
CA TRP A 49 -10.38 -6.33 13.04
C TRP A 49 -11.65 -7.16 13.04
N GLN A 50 -11.73 -8.14 13.93
CA GLN A 50 -12.94 -8.92 14.14
C GLN A 50 -13.86 -8.23 15.15
N THR A 51 -15.14 -8.15 14.82
CA THR A 51 -16.20 -7.70 15.74
C THR A 51 -16.60 -8.81 16.70
N ASP A 52 -17.24 -8.46 17.81
CA ASP A 52 -17.75 -9.42 18.79
C ASP A 52 -18.77 -10.42 18.17
N SER A 53 -19.43 -10.04 17.09
CA SER A 53 -20.35 -10.90 16.34
C SER A 53 -19.64 -11.89 15.38
N GLY A 54 -18.30 -11.89 15.36
CA GLY A 54 -17.49 -12.77 14.50
C GLY A 54 -17.33 -12.29 13.04
N GLY A 55 -17.87 -11.11 12.70
CA GLY A 55 -17.65 -10.45 11.41
C GLY A 55 -16.37 -9.62 11.40
N PHE A 56 -16.12 -8.95 10.28
CA PHE A 56 -14.99 -8.02 10.14
C PHE A 56 -15.49 -6.59 10.05
N MET A 57 -14.90 -5.69 10.83
CA MET A 57 -15.28 -4.28 10.86
C MET A 57 -15.07 -3.63 9.49
N SER A 58 -16.11 -2.96 9.00
CA SER A 58 -16.02 -2.14 7.80
C SER A 58 -15.53 -0.74 8.16
N ALA A 59 -14.65 -0.19 7.34
CA ALA A 59 -14.20 1.18 7.48
C ALA A 59 -15.20 2.21 6.91
N ASP A 60 -16.41 1.77 6.57
CA ASP A 60 -17.55 2.61 6.15
C ASP A 60 -18.78 2.37 7.06
N ASP A 61 -18.61 1.71 8.19
CA ASP A 61 -19.66 1.48 9.19
C ASP A 61 -19.74 2.68 10.17
N LYS A 62 -20.93 2.89 10.74
CA LYS A 62 -21.15 3.89 11.79
C LYS A 62 -20.25 3.70 13.02
N ASP A 63 -19.83 2.46 13.30
CA ASP A 63 -18.95 2.13 14.42
C ASP A 63 -17.46 2.46 14.09
N PHE A 64 -17.14 2.74 12.84
CA PHE A 64 -15.79 3.12 12.44
C PHE A 64 -15.34 4.43 13.10
N ILE A 65 -16.26 5.39 13.28
CA ILE A 65 -15.93 6.67 13.94
C ILE A 65 -15.49 6.46 15.41
N VAL A 66 -16.08 5.50 16.12
CA VAL A 66 -15.69 5.16 17.50
C VAL A 66 -14.28 4.53 17.49
N THR A 67 -14.03 3.66 16.52
CA THR A 67 -12.71 3.04 16.33
C THR A 67 -11.62 4.06 15.98
N VAL A 68 -11.97 5.06 15.17
CA VAL A 68 -11.08 6.19 14.85
C VAL A 68 -10.83 7.03 16.10
N ASP A 69 -11.84 7.35 16.90
CA ASP A 69 -11.68 8.10 18.12
C ASP A 69 -10.74 7.38 19.11
N ASP A 70 -10.88 6.07 19.25
CA ASP A 70 -9.96 5.25 20.05
C ASP A 70 -8.54 5.30 19.46
N HIS A 71 -8.36 5.15 18.14
CA HIS A 71 -7.06 5.24 17.49
C HIS A 71 -6.34 6.57 17.78
N LEU A 72 -7.07 7.68 17.72
CA LEU A 72 -6.54 9.02 17.90
C LEU A 72 -6.20 9.35 19.37
N HIS A 73 -6.86 8.73 20.36
CA HIS A 73 -6.81 9.21 21.74
C HIS A 73 -6.34 8.20 22.78
N ARG A 74 -6.55 6.90 22.60
CA ARG A 74 -6.30 5.91 23.66
C ARG A 74 -6.20 4.46 23.22
N GLY A 75 -6.58 4.18 21.98
CA GLY A 75 -6.70 2.83 21.45
C GLY A 75 -5.48 2.36 20.68
N PRO A 76 -5.55 1.16 20.15
CA PRO A 76 -4.52 0.63 19.27
C PRO A 76 -4.43 1.41 17.97
N SER A 77 -3.25 1.42 17.38
CA SER A 77 -3.10 1.91 16.01
C SER A 77 -3.88 1.01 15.05
N ILE A 78 -4.59 1.65 14.13
CA ILE A 78 -5.33 0.95 13.09
C ILE A 78 -4.80 1.26 11.70
N GLY A 79 -5.15 0.41 10.76
CA GLY A 79 -5.03 0.64 9.33
C GLY A 79 -6.33 0.37 8.63
N VAL A 80 -6.40 0.71 7.36
CA VAL A 80 -7.56 0.46 6.51
C VAL A 80 -7.12 -0.25 5.24
N TYR A 81 -7.83 -1.31 4.90
CA TYR A 81 -7.81 -1.90 3.56
C TYR A 81 -8.68 -1.03 2.66
N PRO A 82 -8.10 -0.32 1.68
CA PRO A 82 -8.83 0.73 0.96
C PRO A 82 -9.98 0.21 0.10
N LEU A 83 -9.83 -0.98 -0.46
CA LEU A 83 -10.73 -1.53 -1.48
C LEU A 83 -12.05 -1.98 -0.92
N PHE A 84 -13.13 -1.53 -1.54
CA PHE A 84 -14.47 -2.08 -1.37
C PHE A 84 -15.12 -2.34 -2.73
N SER A 85 -16.04 -3.29 -2.78
CA SER A 85 -16.75 -3.66 -4.00
C SER A 85 -18.05 -2.87 -4.10
N LEU A 86 -18.29 -2.28 -5.25
CA LEU A 86 -19.57 -1.69 -5.62
C LEU A 86 -19.92 -2.22 -7.03
N GLU A 87 -21.08 -2.89 -7.15
CA GLU A 87 -21.48 -3.61 -8.36
C GLU A 87 -20.48 -4.71 -8.74
N GLN A 88 -19.68 -4.52 -9.77
CA GLN A 88 -18.65 -5.49 -10.21
C GLN A 88 -17.24 -4.88 -10.22
N ASP A 89 -17.13 -3.63 -9.80
CA ASP A 89 -15.86 -2.88 -9.75
C ASP A 89 -15.36 -2.70 -8.31
N PHE A 90 -14.09 -2.34 -8.18
CA PHE A 90 -13.44 -1.98 -6.91
C PHE A 90 -13.19 -0.49 -6.83
N TRP A 91 -13.53 0.08 -5.68
CA TRP A 91 -13.54 1.50 -5.41
C TRP A 91 -12.73 1.83 -4.16
N VAL A 92 -12.28 3.07 -4.08
CA VAL A 92 -11.56 3.64 -2.94
C VAL A 92 -11.98 5.09 -2.69
N TYR A 93 -11.81 5.57 -1.45
CA TYR A 93 -12.06 6.97 -1.09
C TYR A 93 -10.77 7.78 -0.96
N TRP A 94 -9.61 7.12 -1.03
CA TRP A 94 -8.30 7.74 -0.94
C TRP A 94 -7.26 6.91 -1.71
N GLY A 95 -6.16 7.58 -2.04
CA GLY A 95 -4.95 6.94 -2.54
C GLY A 95 -3.75 7.30 -1.67
N CYS A 96 -2.76 6.42 -1.61
CA CYS A 96 -1.55 6.64 -0.84
C CYS A 96 -0.33 6.09 -1.57
N VAL A 97 0.77 6.83 -1.56
CA VAL A 97 2.07 6.31 -1.97
C VAL A 97 2.96 6.22 -0.74
N ASP A 98 3.62 5.09 -0.56
CA ASP A 98 4.54 4.82 0.54
C ASP A 98 5.96 4.67 0.01
N TRP A 99 6.88 5.49 0.51
CA TRP A 99 8.31 5.42 0.19
C TRP A 99 9.13 5.11 1.44
N ASP A 100 9.79 3.99 1.44
CA ASP A 100 10.62 3.44 2.51
C ASP A 100 12.12 3.43 2.15
N THR A 101 12.57 4.35 1.28
CA THR A 101 13.95 4.46 0.78
C THR A 101 14.90 5.20 1.73
N GLY A 102 14.42 5.60 2.90
CA GLY A 102 15.11 6.42 3.89
C GLY A 102 14.55 7.84 3.94
N PHE A 103 14.62 8.50 5.12
CA PHE A 103 13.91 9.76 5.36
C PHE A 103 14.18 10.84 4.34
N SER A 104 15.45 11.11 4.01
CA SER A 104 15.79 12.21 3.11
C SER A 104 15.30 11.98 1.68
N GLU A 105 15.51 10.78 1.14
CA GLU A 105 15.10 10.44 -0.22
C GLU A 105 13.58 10.34 -0.34
N SER A 106 12.94 9.65 0.61
CA SER A 106 11.48 9.53 0.67
C SER A 106 10.79 10.89 0.78
N TYR A 107 11.37 11.83 1.55
CA TYR A 107 10.84 13.19 1.66
C TYR A 107 10.89 13.95 0.33
N VAL A 108 12.00 13.82 -0.39
CA VAL A 108 12.14 14.45 -1.72
C VAL A 108 11.10 13.88 -2.69
N HIS A 109 10.92 12.56 -2.74
CA HIS A 109 9.91 11.94 -3.57
C HIS A 109 8.50 12.40 -3.21
N ALA A 110 8.18 12.44 -1.92
CA ALA A 110 6.87 12.88 -1.44
C ALA A 110 6.58 14.35 -1.79
N CYS A 111 7.53 15.26 -1.55
CA CYS A 111 7.36 16.67 -1.86
C CYS A 111 7.27 16.94 -3.37
N ASN A 112 8.10 16.28 -4.19
CA ASN A 112 8.07 16.45 -5.63
C ASN A 112 6.75 15.93 -6.22
N THR A 113 6.29 14.78 -5.78
CA THR A 113 4.99 14.22 -6.23
C THR A 113 3.83 15.09 -5.75
N GLN A 114 3.88 15.61 -4.51
CA GLN A 114 2.89 16.57 -4.00
C GLN A 114 2.80 17.81 -4.88
N GLU A 115 3.96 18.38 -5.27
CA GLU A 115 4.01 19.57 -6.12
C GLU A 115 3.43 19.31 -7.51
N VAL A 116 3.72 18.14 -8.12
CA VAL A 116 3.09 17.73 -9.39
C VAL A 116 1.58 17.67 -9.26
N LEU A 117 1.06 17.00 -8.21
CA LEU A 117 -0.37 16.92 -7.98
C LEU A 117 -0.99 18.32 -7.77
N ARG A 118 -0.33 19.20 -7.00
CA ARG A 118 -0.75 20.59 -6.80
C ARG A 118 -0.85 21.36 -8.12
N GLN A 119 0.11 21.21 -9.02
CA GLN A 119 0.09 21.84 -10.36
C GLN A 119 -1.06 21.32 -11.22
N LEU A 120 -1.47 20.06 -10.99
CA LEU A 120 -2.63 19.45 -11.64
C LEU A 120 -3.96 19.77 -10.94
N GLY A 121 -3.95 20.65 -9.91
CA GLY A 121 -5.14 21.04 -9.17
C GLY A 121 -5.64 20.03 -8.14
N VAL A 122 -4.78 19.09 -7.74
CA VAL A 122 -5.07 18.05 -6.74
C VAL A 122 -4.31 18.35 -5.46
N ALA A 123 -5.04 18.40 -4.34
CA ALA A 123 -4.43 18.51 -3.01
C ALA A 123 -3.93 17.16 -2.52
N ALA A 124 -2.75 17.14 -1.92
CA ALA A 124 -2.15 15.96 -1.33
C ALA A 124 -1.43 16.31 -0.02
N TRP A 125 -1.32 15.35 0.90
CA TRP A 125 -0.75 15.53 2.23
C TRP A 125 0.39 14.56 2.46
N VAL A 126 1.54 15.10 2.88
CA VAL A 126 2.73 14.32 3.20
C VAL A 126 2.69 13.92 4.67
N GLU A 127 2.82 12.63 4.94
CA GLU A 127 2.95 12.06 6.28
C GLU A 127 4.39 11.60 6.50
N ARG A 128 4.98 11.98 7.63
CA ARG A 128 6.19 11.35 8.12
C ARG A 128 5.84 10.02 8.75
N SER A 129 6.22 8.91 8.10
CA SER A 129 5.87 7.58 8.58
C SER A 129 6.58 7.23 9.89
N ARG A 130 6.11 6.18 10.54
CA ARG A 130 6.60 5.76 11.86
C ARG A 130 8.08 5.38 11.89
N SER A 131 8.64 4.83 10.81
CA SER A 131 9.93 4.17 10.87
C SER A 131 11.03 4.81 10.04
N LYS A 132 10.85 4.97 8.73
CA LYS A 132 11.97 5.31 7.85
C LYS A 132 11.61 6.01 6.55
N GLY A 133 10.36 6.39 6.37
CA GLY A 133 9.90 6.92 5.10
C GLY A 133 8.81 7.96 5.22
N TYR A 134 8.15 8.19 4.11
CA TYR A 134 7.04 9.13 4.00
C TYR A 134 5.91 8.52 3.17
N HIS A 135 4.68 8.87 3.56
CA HIS A 135 3.48 8.61 2.77
C HIS A 135 3.00 9.90 2.11
N LEU A 136 2.34 9.77 0.97
CA LEU A 136 1.61 10.85 0.32
C LEU A 136 0.15 10.42 0.17
N TRP A 137 -0.77 11.21 0.73
CA TRP A 137 -2.20 10.93 0.75
C TRP A 137 -2.97 11.85 -0.18
N VAL A 138 -3.94 11.28 -0.91
CA VAL A 138 -4.94 12.01 -1.70
C VAL A 138 -6.32 11.53 -1.28
N PHE A 139 -7.26 12.46 -1.02
CA PHE A 139 -8.62 12.14 -0.59
C PHE A 139 -9.63 12.62 -1.63
N TYR A 140 -10.71 11.87 -1.79
CA TYR A 140 -11.72 12.15 -2.80
C TYR A 140 -13.05 12.56 -2.17
N THR A 141 -13.84 13.40 -2.88
CA THR A 141 -15.20 13.79 -2.45
C THR A 141 -16.13 12.60 -2.48
N GLU A 142 -15.95 11.72 -3.44
CA GLU A 142 -16.71 10.49 -3.66
C GLU A 142 -15.77 9.34 -4.04
N ALA A 143 -16.29 8.12 -4.00
CA ALA A 143 -15.51 6.94 -4.36
C ALA A 143 -14.99 7.07 -5.80
N GLN A 144 -13.74 6.65 -5.99
CA GLN A 144 -13.07 6.56 -7.28
C GLN A 144 -12.77 5.09 -7.61
N ARG A 145 -12.75 4.74 -8.89
CA ARG A 145 -12.31 3.38 -9.28
C ARG A 145 -10.87 3.16 -8.87
N ALA A 146 -10.61 2.04 -8.23
CA ALA A 146 -9.28 1.70 -7.72
C ALA A 146 -8.19 1.75 -8.80
N VAL A 147 -8.52 1.30 -10.01
CA VAL A 147 -7.62 1.32 -11.17
C VAL A 147 -7.23 2.75 -11.56
N ASP A 148 -8.20 3.68 -11.57
CA ASP A 148 -7.95 5.07 -11.96
C ASP A 148 -7.14 5.81 -10.89
N VAL A 149 -7.37 5.50 -9.60
CA VAL A 149 -6.55 6.04 -8.50
C VAL A 149 -5.11 5.57 -8.62
N ARG A 150 -4.90 4.27 -8.83
CA ARG A 150 -3.56 3.72 -9.01
C ARG A 150 -2.85 4.33 -10.23
N HIS A 151 -3.51 4.41 -11.36
CA HIS A 151 -2.95 4.99 -12.60
C HIS A 151 -2.54 6.45 -12.40
N GLY A 152 -3.38 7.26 -11.79
CA GLY A 152 -3.07 8.67 -11.54
C GLY A 152 -1.87 8.86 -10.60
N LEU A 153 -1.79 8.09 -9.50
CA LEU A 153 -0.66 8.16 -8.58
C LEU A 153 0.64 7.67 -9.24
N VAL A 154 0.60 6.59 -10.01
CA VAL A 154 1.77 6.11 -10.77
C VAL A 154 2.22 7.19 -11.76
N ALA A 155 1.30 7.79 -12.52
CA ALA A 155 1.64 8.85 -13.47
C ALA A 155 2.27 10.07 -12.77
N ALA A 156 1.76 10.47 -11.61
CA ALA A 156 2.33 11.58 -10.84
C ALA A 156 3.75 11.28 -10.33
N CYS A 157 4.00 10.04 -9.90
CA CYS A 157 5.33 9.58 -9.48
C CYS A 157 6.30 9.54 -10.69
N ASP A 158 5.86 9.00 -11.82
CA ASP A 158 6.69 8.88 -13.03
C ASP A 158 7.15 10.24 -13.56
N LEU A 159 6.35 11.31 -13.39
CA LEU A 159 6.72 12.67 -13.79
C LEU A 159 7.91 13.26 -13.00
N VAL A 160 8.26 12.67 -11.86
CA VAL A 160 9.36 13.10 -10.99
C VAL A 160 10.35 11.97 -10.69
N ASP A 161 10.33 10.92 -11.47
CA ASP A 161 11.17 9.72 -11.31
C ASP A 161 11.10 9.11 -9.89
N ALA A 162 9.94 9.23 -9.23
CA ALA A 162 9.72 8.65 -7.91
C ALA A 162 9.33 7.16 -8.01
N PRO A 163 9.81 6.29 -7.08
CA PRO A 163 9.45 4.87 -7.07
C PRO A 163 7.94 4.64 -6.93
N THR A 164 7.41 3.69 -7.69
CA THR A 164 5.97 3.33 -7.74
C THR A 164 5.64 1.98 -7.13
N THR A 165 6.58 1.37 -6.41
CA THR A 165 6.45 0.01 -5.87
C THR A 165 5.32 -0.13 -4.86
N GLU A 166 5.14 0.88 -4.00
CA GLU A 166 4.16 0.88 -2.91
C GLU A 166 3.08 1.96 -3.13
N VAL A 167 2.51 2.01 -4.35
CA VAL A 167 1.33 2.83 -4.65
C VAL A 167 0.07 2.09 -4.22
N ASN A 168 -0.73 2.69 -3.34
CA ASN A 168 -1.99 2.15 -2.83
C ASN A 168 -3.20 2.93 -3.43
N PRO A 169 -4.23 2.22 -3.92
CA PRO A 169 -4.41 0.77 -3.81
C PRO A 169 -3.34 0.00 -4.59
N LYS A 170 -2.71 -0.99 -3.93
CA LYS A 170 -1.68 -1.82 -4.57
C LYS A 170 -2.31 -2.84 -5.53
N GLN A 171 -3.46 -3.37 -5.14
CA GLN A 171 -4.34 -4.19 -5.97
C GLN A 171 -5.50 -3.32 -6.46
N VAL A 172 -5.95 -3.56 -7.68
CA VAL A 172 -7.14 -2.92 -8.27
C VAL A 172 -8.34 -3.85 -8.30
N GLU A 173 -8.11 -5.13 -7.96
CA GLU A 173 -9.10 -6.19 -7.82
C GLU A 173 -8.73 -7.06 -6.61
N LEU A 174 -9.73 -7.65 -5.97
CA LEU A 174 -9.54 -8.59 -4.87
C LEU A 174 -9.91 -10.01 -5.32
N SER A 175 -9.11 -11.00 -4.93
CA SER A 175 -9.53 -12.38 -4.99
C SER A 175 -10.69 -12.64 -4.01
N GLN A 176 -11.45 -13.72 -4.20
CA GLN A 176 -12.63 -14.03 -3.37
C GLN A 176 -12.36 -14.08 -1.85
N ARG A 177 -11.13 -14.26 -1.43
CA ARG A 177 -10.71 -14.32 -0.01
C ARG A 177 -9.68 -13.24 0.36
N GLY A 178 -9.34 -12.34 -0.57
CA GLY A 178 -8.31 -11.33 -0.37
C GLY A 178 -8.87 -10.04 0.24
N TRP A 179 -8.07 -9.40 1.10
CA TRP A 179 -8.35 -8.08 1.68
C TRP A 179 -7.60 -6.95 0.95
N GLY A 180 -6.62 -7.33 0.14
CA GLY A 180 -5.65 -6.40 -0.45
C GLY A 180 -4.58 -5.96 0.56
N ASN A 181 -3.92 -4.85 0.27
CA ASN A 181 -2.95 -4.24 1.17
C ASN A 181 -3.63 -3.20 2.07
N GLY A 182 -3.44 -3.34 3.38
CA GLY A 182 -3.85 -2.33 4.34
C GLY A 182 -2.76 -1.27 4.52
N VAL A 183 -3.17 -0.03 4.74
CA VAL A 183 -2.28 1.09 5.04
C VAL A 183 -2.57 1.59 6.46
N ARG A 184 -1.50 1.80 7.25
CA ARG A 184 -1.61 2.34 8.62
C ARG A 184 -2.06 3.79 8.53
N LEU A 185 -2.98 4.16 9.44
CA LEU A 185 -3.44 5.53 9.53
C LEU A 185 -2.48 6.40 10.37
N PRO A 186 -2.33 7.68 10.00
CA PRO A 186 -1.54 8.63 10.77
C PRO A 186 -2.19 8.97 12.14
N TYR A 187 -1.46 9.68 12.99
CA TYR A 187 -1.87 10.18 14.30
C TYR A 187 -2.26 9.13 15.35
N GLY A 188 -1.89 7.86 15.16
CA GLY A 188 -2.19 6.80 16.13
C GLY A 188 -1.57 7.07 17.51
N TYR A 189 -2.40 7.23 18.54
CA TYR A 189 -2.01 7.63 19.90
C TYR A 189 -0.87 6.78 20.49
N LEU A 190 -1.02 5.46 20.46
CA LEU A 190 -0.03 4.54 21.07
C LEU A 190 1.26 4.39 20.26
N ARG A 191 1.31 4.93 19.06
CA ARG A 191 2.40 4.73 18.11
C ARG A 191 2.97 6.03 17.55
N ASN A 192 2.75 7.14 18.27
CA ASN A 192 3.28 8.44 17.90
C ASN A 192 4.38 8.91 18.87
N PRO A 193 5.62 8.37 18.79
CA PRO A 193 6.73 8.81 19.61
C PRO A 193 7.37 10.07 18.99
N GLY A 194 6.79 11.25 19.27
CA GLY A 194 7.47 12.51 19.01
C GLY A 194 7.73 12.85 17.53
N GLY A 195 6.67 13.17 16.78
CA GLY A 195 6.78 13.72 15.42
C GLY A 195 6.90 12.68 14.30
N PHE A 196 6.59 11.41 14.58
CA PHE A 196 6.44 10.36 13.59
C PHE A 196 4.97 9.97 13.46
N ASN A 197 4.59 9.44 12.29
CA ASN A 197 3.23 9.02 12.00
C ASN A 197 2.24 10.19 12.03
N GLU A 198 2.70 11.34 11.52
CA GLU A 198 1.93 12.59 11.46
C GLU A 198 2.06 13.24 10.09
N ILE A 199 1.00 13.92 9.66
CA ILE A 199 1.08 14.82 8.51
C ILE A 199 2.01 15.98 8.83
N VAL A 200 2.78 16.39 7.83
CA VAL A 200 3.73 17.49 7.97
C VAL A 200 3.42 18.61 6.97
N TYR A 201 3.71 19.85 7.35
CA TYR A 201 3.76 20.99 6.43
C TYR A 201 4.94 20.85 5.44
N ALA A 202 4.93 21.68 4.41
CA ALA A 202 5.99 21.70 3.39
C ALA A 202 7.42 21.90 3.97
N GLY A 203 7.55 22.44 5.18
CA GLY A 203 8.83 22.56 5.89
C GLY A 203 9.23 21.34 6.73
N GLY A 204 8.41 20.29 6.77
CA GLY A 204 8.63 19.11 7.61
C GLY A 204 8.12 19.24 9.05
N GLU A 205 7.57 20.39 9.44
CA GLU A 205 6.97 20.59 10.77
C GLU A 205 5.65 19.82 10.89
N PRO A 206 5.36 19.19 12.04
CA PRO A 206 4.11 18.47 12.26
C PRO A 206 2.87 19.36 12.06
N MET A 207 1.90 18.87 11.34
CA MET A 207 0.60 19.52 11.16
C MET A 207 -0.36 19.07 12.26
N PRO A 208 -0.97 19.97 13.05
CA PRO A 208 -1.96 19.56 14.05
C PRO A 208 -3.13 18.82 13.41
N LEU A 209 -3.59 17.74 14.07
CA LEU A 209 -4.67 16.88 13.58
C LEU A 209 -5.92 17.66 13.15
N ALA A 210 -6.37 18.64 13.96
CA ALA A 210 -7.55 19.47 13.63
C ALA A 210 -7.33 20.34 12.38
N ALA A 211 -6.09 20.83 12.15
CA ALA A 211 -5.76 21.57 10.95
C ALA A 211 -5.76 20.65 9.73
N PHE A 212 -5.10 19.50 9.85
CA PHE A 212 -5.10 18.49 8.78
C PHE A 212 -6.50 18.07 8.37
N THR A 213 -7.32 17.63 9.33
CA THR A 213 -8.67 17.11 9.01
C THR A 213 -9.56 18.17 8.37
N THR A 214 -9.47 19.42 8.83
CA THR A 214 -10.23 20.53 8.24
C THR A 214 -9.77 20.86 6.83
N ASP A 215 -8.46 20.99 6.63
CA ASP A 215 -7.88 21.29 5.31
C ASP A 215 -8.17 20.15 4.32
N ALA A 216 -7.93 18.92 4.72
CA ALA A 216 -8.16 17.75 3.88
C ALA A 216 -9.64 17.60 3.50
N MET A 217 -10.57 17.80 4.44
CA MET A 217 -12.00 17.76 4.15
C MET A 217 -12.44 18.84 3.15
N SER A 218 -11.86 20.04 3.23
CA SER A 218 -12.20 21.16 2.35
C SER A 218 -11.58 21.05 0.95
N ALA A 219 -10.47 20.34 0.82
CA ALA A 219 -9.66 20.25 -0.40
C ALA A 219 -9.70 18.84 -1.03
N ARG A 220 -10.71 18.03 -0.71
CA ARG A 220 -10.90 16.72 -1.35
C ARG A 220 -11.04 16.88 -2.86
N THR A 221 -10.42 15.97 -3.58
CA THR A 221 -10.37 15.93 -5.04
C THR A 221 -11.71 15.43 -5.61
N THR A 222 -12.25 16.12 -6.60
CA THR A 222 -13.44 15.66 -7.33
C THR A 222 -13.09 14.60 -8.38
N GLU A 223 -14.09 13.85 -8.84
CA GLU A 223 -13.91 12.88 -9.93
C GLU A 223 -13.34 13.55 -11.19
N GLU A 224 -13.81 14.74 -11.54
CA GLU A 224 -13.36 15.46 -12.73
C GLU A 224 -11.87 15.84 -12.64
N GLN A 225 -11.44 16.37 -11.48
CA GLN A 225 -10.02 16.66 -11.23
C GLN A 225 -9.17 15.41 -11.35
N TRP A 226 -9.64 14.29 -10.76
CA TRP A 226 -8.87 13.05 -10.77
C TRP A 226 -8.78 12.42 -12.16
N LYS A 227 -9.83 12.50 -12.97
CA LYS A 227 -9.81 12.04 -14.37
C LYS A 227 -8.69 12.71 -15.17
N ALA A 228 -8.44 13.99 -14.96
CA ALA A 228 -7.35 14.70 -15.62
C ALA A 228 -5.96 14.13 -15.23
N VAL A 229 -5.79 13.74 -13.97
CA VAL A 229 -4.54 13.13 -13.49
C VAL A 229 -4.39 11.70 -14.01
N SER A 230 -5.42 10.87 -13.88
CA SER A 230 -5.36 9.48 -14.32
C SER A 230 -5.18 9.33 -15.83
N ALA A 231 -5.64 10.30 -16.62
CA ALA A 231 -5.43 10.35 -18.08
C ALA A 231 -3.95 10.57 -18.48
N LEU A 232 -3.10 11.03 -17.58
CA LEU A 232 -1.65 11.15 -17.82
C LEU A 232 -0.95 9.79 -17.79
N TRP A 233 -1.57 8.78 -17.19
CA TRP A 233 -0.97 7.46 -17.13
C TRP A 233 -0.80 6.86 -18.51
N LYS A 234 0.39 6.39 -18.78
CA LYS A 234 0.71 5.63 -19.98
C LYS A 234 0.94 4.18 -19.55
N ALA A 235 0.21 3.26 -20.17
CA ALA A 235 0.53 1.85 -19.98
C ALA A 235 2.02 1.66 -20.24
N PRO A 236 2.77 1.00 -19.34
CA PRO A 236 4.16 0.70 -19.60
C PRO A 236 4.24 0.08 -21.00
N GLU A 237 5.11 0.62 -21.86
CA GLU A 237 5.34 0.01 -23.17
C GLU A 237 5.63 -1.46 -22.88
N ARG A 238 4.75 -2.34 -23.36
CA ARG A 238 5.01 -3.78 -23.24
C ARG A 238 6.40 -3.96 -23.82
N PRO A 239 7.37 -4.47 -23.04
CA PRO A 239 8.69 -4.72 -23.60
C PRO A 239 8.43 -5.46 -24.91
N ARG A 240 8.86 -4.85 -26.03
CA ARG A 240 8.66 -5.40 -27.36
C ARG A 240 8.91 -6.88 -27.21
N ARG A 241 7.88 -7.70 -27.46
CA ARG A 241 7.95 -9.15 -27.35
C ARG A 241 9.26 -9.52 -28.05
N VAL A 242 10.31 -9.70 -27.26
CA VAL A 242 11.54 -10.29 -27.78
C VAL A 242 11.01 -11.59 -28.30
N ILE A 243 10.93 -11.70 -29.61
CA ILE A 243 10.54 -12.96 -30.25
C ILE A 243 11.42 -13.96 -29.57
N ALA A 244 10.82 -14.78 -28.73
CA ALA A 244 11.54 -15.73 -27.91
C ALA A 244 12.50 -16.43 -28.88
N GLY A 245 13.78 -16.28 -28.63
CA GLY A 245 14.74 -17.11 -29.31
C GLY A 245 14.27 -18.55 -29.14
N PRO A 246 14.70 -19.49 -29.95
CA PRO A 246 14.19 -20.85 -29.93
C PRO A 246 14.09 -21.32 -28.50
N THR A 247 12.91 -21.82 -28.12
CA THR A 247 12.60 -22.33 -26.77
C THR A 247 13.81 -23.16 -26.32
N PRO A 248 14.41 -22.87 -25.15
CA PRO A 248 15.55 -23.64 -24.70
C PRO A 248 15.21 -25.13 -24.73
N THR A 249 15.86 -25.89 -25.55
CA THR A 249 15.66 -27.34 -25.70
C THR A 249 16.41 -28.12 -24.62
N THR A 250 17.10 -27.43 -23.74
CA THR A 250 17.91 -28.02 -22.66
C THR A 250 17.12 -28.00 -21.35
N ASP A 251 17.19 -29.11 -20.61
CA ASP A 251 16.63 -29.26 -19.26
C ASP A 251 17.37 -28.41 -18.22
N SER A 252 18.42 -27.69 -18.60
CA SER A 252 19.25 -26.84 -17.73
C SER A 252 18.87 -25.36 -17.83
N LEU A 253 18.92 -24.65 -16.70
CA LEU A 253 18.73 -23.20 -16.68
C LEU A 253 19.92 -22.49 -17.32
N GLU A 254 19.64 -21.45 -18.12
CA GLU A 254 20.66 -20.63 -18.78
C GLU A 254 20.47 -19.15 -18.43
N GLY A 255 21.44 -18.32 -18.79
CA GLY A 255 21.37 -16.87 -18.67
C GLY A 255 20.99 -16.36 -17.29
N LEU A 256 20.03 -15.43 -17.23
CA LEU A 256 19.59 -14.80 -15.98
C LEU A 256 18.97 -15.81 -14.99
N ALA A 257 18.21 -16.80 -15.47
CA ALA A 257 17.61 -17.81 -14.61
C ALA A 257 18.70 -18.67 -13.93
N ALA A 258 19.73 -19.10 -14.68
CA ALA A 258 20.88 -19.83 -14.12
C ALA A 258 21.67 -18.97 -13.12
N PHE A 259 21.83 -17.68 -13.39
CA PHE A 259 22.49 -16.75 -12.45
C PHE A 259 21.69 -16.60 -11.15
N LEU A 260 20.39 -16.29 -11.22
CA LEU A 260 19.53 -16.13 -10.05
C LEU A 260 19.41 -17.43 -9.23
N ARG A 261 19.40 -18.58 -9.93
CA ARG A 261 19.39 -19.89 -9.28
C ARG A 261 20.63 -20.14 -8.44
N ARG A 262 21.82 -19.69 -8.90
CA ARG A 262 23.07 -19.78 -8.15
C ARG A 262 23.21 -18.74 -7.05
N LEU A 263 22.70 -17.51 -7.30
CA LEU A 263 22.78 -16.42 -6.33
C LEU A 263 21.97 -16.74 -5.06
N GLY A 264 20.80 -17.33 -5.23
CA GLY A 264 19.89 -17.62 -4.13
C GLY A 264 19.29 -16.38 -3.47
N PRO A 265 18.76 -16.54 -2.24
CA PRO A 265 18.20 -15.44 -1.46
C PRO A 265 19.31 -14.47 -1.01
N GLU A 266 19.15 -13.19 -1.34
CA GLU A 266 20.08 -12.15 -0.93
C GLU A 266 19.90 -11.81 0.56
N PRO A 267 20.96 -11.94 1.39
CA PRO A 267 20.90 -11.55 2.80
C PRO A 267 20.62 -10.04 2.97
N SER A 268 19.88 -9.72 4.01
CA SER A 268 19.67 -8.34 4.43
C SER A 268 19.86 -8.21 5.95
N PRO A 269 20.05 -6.99 6.49
CA PRO A 269 20.22 -6.80 7.94
C PRO A 269 19.06 -7.37 8.77
N HIS A 270 17.84 -7.38 8.22
CA HIS A 270 16.64 -7.88 8.88
C HIS A 270 16.32 -9.35 8.55
N LYS A 271 16.96 -9.91 7.52
CA LYS A 271 16.80 -11.30 7.08
C LYS A 271 18.17 -11.87 6.67
N PRO A 272 18.98 -12.30 7.62
CA PRO A 272 20.32 -12.82 7.32
C PRO A 272 20.33 -14.02 6.36
N SER A 273 19.27 -14.84 6.38
CA SER A 273 19.07 -15.95 5.43
C SER A 273 18.49 -15.53 4.06
N GLY A 274 18.26 -14.24 3.86
CA GLY A 274 17.61 -13.69 2.66
C GLY A 274 16.10 -13.90 2.61
N ASP A 275 15.43 -13.20 1.69
CA ASP A 275 13.98 -13.42 1.43
C ASP A 275 13.80 -14.47 0.34
N ARG A 276 13.57 -15.71 0.78
CA ARG A 276 13.38 -16.86 -0.12
C ARG A 276 12.18 -16.72 -1.06
N SER A 277 11.10 -16.08 -0.61
CA SER A 277 9.94 -15.86 -1.48
C SER A 277 10.27 -14.92 -2.62
N VAL A 278 10.97 -13.84 -2.32
CA VAL A 278 11.43 -12.87 -3.34
C VAL A 278 12.41 -13.52 -4.30
N ALA A 279 13.34 -14.34 -3.80
CA ALA A 279 14.30 -15.05 -4.64
C ALA A 279 13.60 -16.05 -5.59
N LEU A 280 12.66 -16.85 -5.08
CA LEU A 280 11.87 -17.77 -5.90
C LEU A 280 11.03 -17.05 -6.93
N TRP A 281 10.42 -15.92 -6.57
CA TRP A 281 9.64 -15.10 -7.49
C TRP A 281 10.52 -14.47 -8.59
N LYS A 282 11.68 -13.91 -8.26
CA LYS A 282 12.66 -13.39 -9.23
C LYS A 282 13.09 -14.50 -10.22
N LEU A 283 13.35 -15.70 -9.70
CA LEU A 283 13.70 -16.87 -10.52
C LEU A 283 12.54 -17.27 -11.45
N ALA A 284 11.32 -17.31 -10.95
CA ALA A 284 10.13 -17.60 -11.75
C ALA A 284 9.94 -16.57 -12.87
N CYS A 285 10.07 -15.27 -12.59
CA CYS A 285 10.00 -14.21 -13.59
C CYS A 285 11.09 -14.35 -14.67
N ALA A 286 12.32 -14.69 -14.28
CA ALA A 286 13.42 -14.88 -15.23
C ALA A 286 13.16 -16.08 -16.15
N MET A 287 12.72 -17.21 -15.60
CA MET A 287 12.37 -18.39 -16.37
C MET A 287 11.19 -18.12 -17.33
N THR A 288 10.18 -17.38 -16.87
CA THR A 288 9.04 -16.97 -17.71
C THR A 288 9.48 -16.13 -18.89
N ARG A 289 10.34 -15.11 -18.66
CA ARG A 289 10.90 -14.26 -19.74
C ARG A 289 11.73 -15.04 -20.73
N GLN A 290 12.39 -16.09 -20.28
CA GLN A 290 13.22 -16.97 -21.13
C GLN A 290 12.42 -18.10 -21.79
N GLY A 291 11.11 -18.20 -21.55
CA GLY A 291 10.21 -19.12 -22.24
C GLY A 291 10.30 -20.58 -21.78
N TYR A 292 10.77 -20.85 -20.56
CA TYR A 292 10.77 -22.20 -19.98
C TYR A 292 9.35 -22.74 -19.83
N THR A 293 9.18 -24.06 -19.98
CA THR A 293 7.89 -24.71 -19.78
C THR A 293 7.46 -24.66 -18.31
N ARG A 294 6.14 -24.65 -18.07
CA ARG A 294 5.60 -24.66 -16.69
C ARG A 294 6.15 -25.83 -15.86
N THR A 295 6.29 -27.01 -16.48
CA THR A 295 6.83 -28.19 -15.82
C THR A 295 8.29 -28.00 -15.40
N THR A 296 9.13 -27.46 -16.27
CA THR A 296 10.52 -27.13 -15.97
C THR A 296 10.60 -26.08 -14.86
N MET A 297 9.76 -25.03 -14.94
CA MET A 297 9.75 -23.96 -13.94
C MET A 297 9.36 -24.48 -12.55
N LEU A 298 8.31 -25.28 -12.43
CA LEU A 298 7.87 -25.88 -11.16
C LEU A 298 8.95 -26.78 -10.55
N ARG A 299 9.58 -27.62 -11.38
CA ARG A 299 10.71 -28.47 -10.94
C ARG A 299 11.85 -27.64 -10.37
N GLU A 300 12.27 -26.61 -11.08
CA GLU A 300 13.40 -25.77 -10.67
C GLU A 300 13.07 -24.91 -9.45
N LEU A 301 11.83 -24.42 -9.31
CA LEU A 301 11.40 -23.69 -8.12
C LEU A 301 11.34 -24.63 -6.89
N SER A 302 10.86 -25.86 -7.06
CA SER A 302 10.83 -26.84 -5.99
C SER A 302 12.26 -27.20 -5.54
N ASN A 303 13.16 -27.46 -6.47
CA ASN A 303 14.57 -27.72 -6.18
C ASN A 303 15.25 -26.53 -5.47
N ALA A 304 14.98 -25.30 -5.92
CA ALA A 304 15.46 -24.08 -5.31
C ALA A 304 14.92 -23.91 -3.88
N ASP A 305 13.62 -24.15 -3.67
CA ASP A 305 13.03 -24.06 -2.32
C ASP A 305 13.65 -25.05 -1.34
N ILE A 306 13.88 -26.31 -1.79
CA ILE A 306 14.53 -27.34 -0.97
C ILE A 306 15.96 -26.91 -0.59
N GLU A 307 16.72 -26.42 -1.55
CA GLU A 307 18.12 -26.00 -1.35
C GLU A 307 18.22 -24.75 -0.49
N TRP A 308 17.31 -23.78 -0.66
CA TRP A 308 17.34 -22.51 0.05
C TRP A 308 16.64 -22.54 1.42
N GLY A 309 16.24 -23.69 1.92
CA GLY A 309 15.75 -23.90 3.28
C GLY A 309 14.28 -24.26 3.42
N ARG A 310 13.68 -24.84 2.41
CA ARG A 310 12.38 -25.53 2.45
C ARG A 310 11.23 -24.68 2.97
N LYS A 311 11.02 -23.48 2.42
CA LYS A 311 9.94 -22.60 2.85
C LYS A 311 8.56 -23.18 2.50
N PHE A 312 8.42 -23.71 1.29
CA PHE A 312 7.20 -24.31 0.78
C PHE A 312 7.19 -25.82 0.95
N ALA A 313 8.31 -26.50 0.71
CA ALA A 313 8.41 -27.97 0.81
C ALA A 313 8.07 -28.54 2.21
N ASN A 314 8.07 -27.72 3.26
CA ASN A 314 7.67 -28.13 4.61
C ASN A 314 6.17 -27.89 4.91
N ARG A 315 5.38 -27.47 3.93
CA ARG A 315 3.95 -27.17 4.10
C ARG A 315 3.12 -28.20 3.35
N GLU A 316 1.94 -28.55 3.89
CA GLU A 316 0.99 -29.46 3.25
C GLU A 316 0.52 -28.94 1.89
N ASP A 317 0.37 -27.62 1.74
CA ASP A 317 -0.05 -26.92 0.52
C ASP A 317 1.13 -26.32 -0.30
N GLY A 318 2.36 -26.74 -0.01
CA GLY A 318 3.58 -26.13 -0.53
C GLY A 318 3.69 -26.15 -2.06
N GLU A 319 3.28 -27.25 -2.68
CA GLU A 319 3.27 -27.38 -4.14
C GLU A 319 2.24 -26.46 -4.80
N GLU A 320 1.06 -26.32 -4.19
CA GLU A 320 0.03 -25.37 -4.63
C GLU A 320 0.53 -23.93 -4.53
N GLN A 321 1.19 -23.57 -3.43
CA GLN A 321 1.75 -22.23 -3.23
C GLN A 321 2.88 -21.90 -4.22
N LEU A 322 3.71 -22.86 -4.59
CA LEU A 322 4.70 -22.68 -5.67
C LEU A 322 4.02 -22.49 -7.02
N GLY A 323 2.92 -23.19 -7.27
CA GLY A 323 2.09 -23.01 -8.46
C GLY A 323 1.50 -21.60 -8.53
N GLN A 324 0.94 -21.09 -7.43
CA GLN A 324 0.38 -19.74 -7.33
C GLN A 324 1.47 -18.65 -7.50
N LEU A 325 2.67 -18.86 -6.93
CA LEU A 325 3.81 -17.99 -7.13
C LEU A 325 4.21 -17.91 -8.60
N LEU A 326 4.24 -19.05 -9.29
CA LEU A 326 4.54 -19.12 -10.71
C LEU A 326 3.46 -18.41 -11.55
N ASP A 327 2.18 -18.61 -11.23
CA ASP A 327 1.06 -17.96 -11.93
C ASP A 327 1.11 -16.43 -11.74
N SER A 328 1.49 -15.97 -10.54
CA SER A 328 1.74 -14.56 -10.27
C SER A 328 2.89 -14.00 -11.10
N ALA A 329 4.03 -14.71 -11.13
CA ALA A 329 5.19 -14.32 -11.94
C ALA A 329 4.87 -14.30 -13.45
N TYR A 330 4.06 -15.24 -13.91
CA TYR A 330 3.60 -15.28 -15.31
C TYR A 330 2.73 -14.08 -15.66
N LYS A 331 1.79 -13.71 -14.80
CA LYS A 331 0.98 -12.49 -14.97
C LYS A 331 1.85 -11.25 -15.02
N ASP A 332 2.77 -11.11 -14.07
CA ASP A 332 3.65 -9.94 -13.94
C ASP A 332 4.58 -9.74 -15.16
N VAL A 333 5.00 -10.84 -15.78
CA VAL A 333 5.87 -10.78 -16.99
C VAL A 333 5.08 -10.50 -18.26
N HIS A 334 3.77 -10.79 -18.30
CA HIS A 334 2.94 -10.68 -19.49
C HIS A 334 1.90 -9.55 -19.42
N GLN A 335 1.77 -8.86 -18.27
CA GLN A 335 1.04 -7.60 -18.12
C GLN A 335 1.92 -6.42 -18.47
#